data_73a8b3811638b02c8e9f4064f195ad0f
#
_entry.id   73a8b3811638b02c8e9f4064f195ad0f
#
_cell.length_a   1.000
_cell.length_b   1.000
_cell.length_c   1.000
_cell.angle_alpha   90.00
_cell.angle_beta   90.00
_cell.angle_gamma   90.00
#
_symmetry.space_group_name_H-M   'P 1'
#
loop_
_entity.id
_entity.type
_entity.pdbx_description
1 polymer ?
#
loop_
_entity_poly.entity_id
_entity_poly.type
_entity_poly.pdbx_seq_one_letter_code
_entity_poly.pdbx_strand_id
1 'polypeptide(L)'
;MPLPIDRIERLIALDPNDATLHFALGQACLEAGRFAEAVSALERAIALTPRYTAAYWPLGKALEGAGRLADAIPAYERGIAVGKETGDVIPTSKMQARLKRLRRQSPPGGSSNPD
;
A
#
# COMPACT_ATOMS: atom_id res chain seq x y z
N MET A 1 -7.74 -16.12 -11.54
CA MET A 1 -6.79 -16.67 -10.60
C MET A 1 -5.50 -15.86 -10.62
N PRO A 2 -5.03 -15.44 -9.46
CA PRO A 2 -3.79 -14.66 -9.45
C PRO A 2 -2.60 -15.51 -9.88
N LEU A 3 -1.62 -14.87 -10.45
CA LEU A 3 -0.39 -15.56 -10.83
C LEU A 3 0.39 -15.95 -9.59
N PRO A 4 1.06 -17.10 -9.59
CA PRO A 4 1.96 -17.46 -8.50
C PRO A 4 3.09 -16.43 -8.37
N ILE A 5 3.52 -16.22 -7.13
CA ILE A 5 4.56 -15.23 -6.84
C ILE A 5 5.82 -15.46 -7.65
N ASP A 6 6.29 -16.69 -7.74
CA ASP A 6 7.52 -16.99 -8.47
C ASP A 6 7.39 -16.70 -9.97
N ARG A 7 6.20 -16.87 -10.54
CA ARG A 7 5.98 -16.52 -11.94
C ARG A 7 6.04 -15.00 -12.14
N ILE A 8 5.44 -14.24 -11.21
CA ILE A 8 5.51 -12.79 -11.28
C ILE A 8 6.95 -12.32 -11.18
N GLU A 9 7.73 -12.93 -10.28
CA GLU A 9 9.14 -12.59 -10.12
C GLU A 9 9.94 -12.87 -11.40
N ARG A 10 9.62 -13.95 -12.11
CA ARG A 10 10.28 -14.22 -13.39
C ARG A 10 9.94 -13.16 -14.44
N LEU A 11 8.69 -12.68 -14.45
CA LEU A 11 8.31 -11.62 -15.36
C LEU A 11 9.01 -10.32 -15.03
N ILE A 12 9.17 -10.01 -13.74
CA ILE A 12 9.90 -8.84 -13.29
C ILE A 12 11.37 -8.91 -13.73
N ALA A 13 11.96 -10.10 -13.69
CA ALA A 13 13.35 -10.27 -14.15
C ALA A 13 13.50 -9.90 -15.62
N LEU A 14 12.45 -10.11 -16.41
CA LEU A 14 12.46 -9.74 -17.83
C LEU A 14 12.19 -8.26 -18.05
N ASP A 15 11.44 -7.63 -17.16
CA ASP A 15 11.09 -6.21 -17.28
C ASP A 15 11.03 -5.58 -15.89
N PRO A 16 12.19 -5.28 -15.30
CA PRO A 16 12.26 -4.84 -13.89
C PRO A 16 11.69 -3.44 -13.64
N ASN A 17 11.38 -2.69 -14.69
CA ASN A 17 10.84 -1.35 -14.53
C ASN A 17 9.35 -1.26 -14.86
N ASP A 18 8.66 -2.39 -14.88
CA ASP A 18 7.22 -2.41 -15.11
C ASP A 18 6.49 -2.30 -13.78
N ALA A 19 5.94 -1.12 -13.49
CA ALA A 19 5.24 -0.86 -12.24
C ALA A 19 4.08 -1.82 -12.00
N THR A 20 3.39 -2.22 -13.07
CA THR A 20 2.24 -3.13 -12.97
C THR A 20 2.68 -4.50 -12.42
N LEU A 21 3.85 -4.98 -12.82
CA LEU A 21 4.36 -6.25 -12.32
C LEU A 21 4.71 -6.15 -10.82
N HIS A 22 5.31 -5.06 -10.41
CA HIS A 22 5.62 -4.85 -8.99
C HIS A 22 4.33 -4.72 -8.17
N PHE A 23 3.33 -4.06 -8.72
CA PHE A 23 2.03 -3.99 -8.09
C PHE A 23 1.43 -5.39 -7.93
N ALA A 24 1.48 -6.19 -8.99
CA ALA A 24 0.96 -7.57 -8.94
C ALA A 24 1.69 -8.40 -7.90
N LEU A 25 3.01 -8.24 -7.81
CA LEU A 25 3.79 -8.94 -6.79
C LEU A 25 3.36 -8.52 -5.40
N GLY A 26 3.18 -7.22 -5.18
CA GLY A 26 2.73 -6.70 -3.90
C GLY A 26 1.38 -7.24 -3.49
N GLN A 27 0.44 -7.29 -4.42
CA GLN A 27 -0.89 -7.84 -4.16
C GLN A 27 -0.80 -9.32 -3.80
N ALA A 28 -0.03 -10.09 -4.56
CA ALA A 28 0.12 -11.52 -4.31
C ALA A 28 0.78 -11.79 -2.95
N CYS A 29 1.81 -11.03 -2.62
CA CYS A 29 2.48 -11.16 -1.32
C CYS A 29 1.54 -10.77 -0.18
N LEU A 30 0.74 -9.72 -0.35
CA LEU A 30 -0.24 -9.32 0.66
C LEU A 30 -1.24 -10.42 0.93
N GLU A 31 -1.77 -11.03 -0.13
CA GLU A 31 -2.73 -12.13 0.00
C GLU A 31 -2.11 -13.36 0.66
N ALA A 32 -0.82 -13.57 0.46
CA ALA A 32 -0.10 -14.68 1.06
C ALA A 32 0.36 -14.40 2.49
N GLY A 33 0.11 -13.21 3.00
CA GLY A 33 0.57 -12.83 4.34
C GLY A 33 2.05 -12.50 4.42
N ARG A 34 2.71 -12.31 3.29
CA ARG A 34 4.13 -11.96 3.22
C ARG A 34 4.25 -10.44 3.21
N PHE A 35 4.01 -9.85 4.37
CA PHE A 35 3.78 -8.39 4.45
C PHE A 35 5.02 -7.56 4.14
N ALA A 36 6.18 -7.94 4.63
CA ALA A 36 7.39 -7.18 4.37
C ALA A 36 7.73 -7.17 2.88
N GLU A 37 7.55 -8.31 2.21
CA GLU A 37 7.79 -8.40 0.78
C GLU A 37 6.75 -7.61 0.00
N ALA A 38 5.49 -7.61 0.47
CA ALA A 38 4.45 -6.81 -0.16
C ALA A 38 4.78 -5.33 -0.09
N VAL A 39 5.26 -4.87 1.07
CA VAL A 39 5.67 -3.46 1.24
C VAL A 39 6.75 -3.10 0.22
N SER A 40 7.80 -3.91 0.13
CA SER A 40 8.89 -3.64 -0.80
C SER A 40 8.43 -3.56 -2.25
N ALA A 41 7.58 -4.50 -2.66
CA ALA A 41 7.09 -4.54 -4.04
C ALA A 41 6.22 -3.32 -4.34
N LEU A 42 5.32 -2.96 -3.42
CA LEU A 42 4.42 -1.84 -3.64
C LEU A 42 5.16 -0.50 -3.62
N GLU A 43 6.17 -0.38 -2.76
CA GLU A 43 7.01 0.82 -2.78
C GLU A 43 7.75 0.96 -4.10
N ARG A 44 8.19 -0.17 -4.67
CA ARG A 44 8.83 -0.13 -5.97
C ARG A 44 7.87 0.31 -7.07
N ALA A 45 6.63 -0.19 -7.04
CA ALA A 45 5.61 0.21 -8.00
C ALA A 45 5.38 1.73 -7.94
N ILE A 46 5.30 2.26 -6.73
CA ILE A 46 5.07 3.69 -6.52
C ILE A 46 6.30 4.51 -6.94
N ALA A 47 7.51 4.00 -6.68
CA ALA A 47 8.72 4.69 -7.11
C ALA A 47 8.78 4.80 -8.63
N LEU A 48 8.32 3.76 -9.34
CA LEU A 48 8.29 3.76 -10.80
C LEU A 48 7.13 4.63 -11.33
N THR A 49 6.01 4.66 -10.64
CA THR A 49 4.82 5.41 -11.07
C THR A 49 4.22 6.10 -9.84
N PRO A 50 4.69 7.31 -9.49
CA PRO A 50 4.25 7.98 -8.25
C PRO A 50 2.75 8.27 -8.18
N ARG A 51 2.08 8.36 -9.32
CA ARG A 51 0.63 8.62 -9.34
C ARG A 51 -0.20 7.34 -9.46
N TYR A 52 0.39 6.21 -9.07
CA TYR A 52 -0.29 4.91 -9.11
C TYR A 52 -1.18 4.79 -7.87
N THR A 53 -2.31 5.47 -7.90
CA THR A 53 -3.20 5.58 -6.74
C THR A 53 -3.56 4.22 -6.15
N ALA A 54 -3.87 3.25 -7.00
CA ALA A 54 -4.31 1.93 -6.57
C ALA A 54 -3.26 1.19 -5.73
N ALA A 55 -1.98 1.55 -5.83
CA ALA A 55 -0.91 0.87 -5.10
C ALA A 55 -0.83 1.30 -3.63
N TYR A 56 -1.32 2.48 -3.31
CA TYR A 56 -1.24 2.99 -1.93
C TYR A 56 -2.16 2.24 -0.97
N TRP A 57 -3.31 1.76 -1.45
CA TRP A 57 -4.22 0.99 -0.62
C TRP A 57 -3.58 -0.31 -0.11
N PRO A 58 -3.10 -1.20 -1.00
CA PRO A 58 -2.44 -2.41 -0.51
C PRO A 58 -1.14 -2.13 0.24
N LEU A 59 -0.43 -1.03 -0.08
CA LEU A 59 0.75 -0.66 0.68
C LEU A 59 0.39 -0.39 2.14
N GLY A 60 -0.65 0.41 2.39
CA GLY A 60 -1.09 0.66 3.75
C GLY A 60 -1.50 -0.61 4.46
N LYS A 61 -2.23 -1.50 3.77
CA LYS A 61 -2.65 -2.77 4.35
C LYS A 61 -1.45 -3.67 4.69
N ALA A 62 -0.44 -3.69 3.82
CA ALA A 62 0.75 -4.48 4.07
C ALA A 62 1.54 -3.93 5.27
N LEU A 63 1.61 -2.61 5.39
CA LEU A 63 2.28 -1.99 6.54
C LEU A 63 1.55 -2.31 7.84
N GLU A 64 0.21 -2.30 7.83
CA GLU A 64 -0.55 -2.73 8.99
C GLU A 64 -0.25 -4.19 9.34
N GLY A 65 -0.25 -5.06 8.33
CA GLY A 65 0.02 -6.48 8.54
C GLY A 65 1.42 -6.73 9.07
N ALA A 66 2.36 -5.89 8.70
CA ALA A 66 3.74 -5.98 9.18
C ALA A 66 3.92 -5.36 10.58
N GLY A 67 2.84 -4.85 11.18
CA GLY A 67 2.93 -4.20 12.48
C GLY A 67 3.50 -2.80 12.42
N ARG A 68 3.55 -2.19 11.24
CA ARG A 68 4.16 -0.87 11.04
C ARG A 68 3.08 0.20 10.90
N LEU A 69 2.26 0.34 11.94
CA LEU A 69 1.13 1.26 11.89
C LEU A 69 1.56 2.71 11.71
N ALA A 70 2.69 3.10 12.31
CA ALA A 70 3.20 4.45 12.18
C ALA A 70 3.55 4.80 10.72
N ASP A 71 3.85 3.80 9.90
CA ASP A 71 4.14 3.99 8.49
C ASP A 71 2.88 3.85 7.63
N ALA A 72 1.91 3.07 8.09
CA ALA A 72 0.67 2.85 7.34
C ALA A 72 -0.14 4.15 7.22
N ILE A 73 -0.20 4.92 8.30
CA ILE A 73 -0.98 6.16 8.32
C ILE A 73 -0.48 7.15 7.25
N PRO A 74 0.82 7.50 7.21
CA PRO A 74 1.27 8.40 6.15
C PRO A 74 1.16 7.81 4.75
N ALA A 75 1.25 6.48 4.60
CA ALA A 75 1.04 5.86 3.30
C ALA A 75 -0.38 6.11 2.80
N TYR A 76 -1.38 5.94 3.66
CA TYR A 76 -2.76 6.24 3.30
C TYR A 76 -2.95 7.74 3.01
N GLU A 77 -2.33 8.60 3.80
CA GLU A 77 -2.44 10.05 3.57
C GLU A 77 -1.89 10.44 2.21
N ARG A 78 -0.73 9.89 1.83
CA ARG A 78 -0.15 10.13 0.52
C ARG A 78 -1.05 9.60 -0.59
N GLY A 79 -1.59 8.40 -0.40
CA GLY A 79 -2.48 7.80 -1.38
C GLY A 79 -3.75 8.62 -1.59
N ILE A 80 -4.30 9.18 -0.51
CA ILE A 80 -5.46 10.04 -0.59
C ILE A 80 -5.13 11.31 -1.39
N ALA A 81 -3.98 11.92 -1.12
CA ALA A 81 -3.56 13.11 -1.84
C ALA A 81 -3.41 12.83 -3.34
N VAL A 82 -2.76 11.73 -3.69
CA VAL A 82 -2.62 11.32 -5.09
C VAL A 82 -3.99 11.04 -5.71
N GLY A 83 -4.85 10.34 -4.99
CA GLY A 83 -6.17 10.00 -5.49
C GLY A 83 -7.03 11.22 -5.77
N LYS A 84 -6.90 12.26 -4.95
CA LYS A 84 -7.61 13.52 -5.20
C LYS A 84 -7.09 14.20 -6.46
N GLU A 85 -5.79 14.12 -6.71
CA GLU A 85 -5.22 14.68 -7.93
C GLU A 85 -5.64 13.93 -9.18
N THR A 86 -5.69 12.60 -9.09
CA THR A 86 -5.99 11.77 -10.26
C THR A 86 -7.48 11.57 -10.49
N GLY A 87 -8.30 11.84 -9.49
CA GLY A 87 -9.74 11.59 -9.58
C GLY A 87 -10.12 10.14 -9.34
N ASP A 88 -9.24 9.33 -8.76
CA ASP A 88 -9.52 7.93 -8.50
C ASP A 88 -10.35 7.78 -7.22
N VAL A 89 -11.66 7.92 -7.36
CA VAL A 89 -12.58 8.01 -6.24
C VAL A 89 -12.61 6.75 -5.39
N ILE A 90 -12.61 5.58 -6.02
CA ILE A 90 -12.77 4.32 -5.29
C ILE A 90 -11.60 4.05 -4.34
N PRO A 91 -10.34 4.04 -4.79
CA PRO A 91 -9.25 3.83 -3.83
C PRO A 91 -9.13 4.96 -2.82
N THR A 92 -9.42 6.19 -3.21
CA THR A 92 -9.38 7.33 -2.30
C THR A 92 -10.39 7.15 -1.15
N SER A 93 -11.62 6.77 -1.48
CA SER A 93 -12.65 6.55 -0.47
C SER A 93 -12.30 5.41 0.48
N LYS A 94 -11.73 4.33 -0.05
CA LYS A 94 -11.28 3.22 0.80
C LYS A 94 -10.23 3.67 1.80
N MET A 95 -9.25 4.43 1.34
CA MET A 95 -8.17 4.90 2.20
C MET A 95 -8.67 5.90 3.24
N GLN A 96 -9.60 6.78 2.84
CA GLN A 96 -10.18 7.74 3.79
C GLN A 96 -10.92 7.02 4.92
N ALA A 97 -11.72 6.02 4.58
CA ALA A 97 -12.46 5.26 5.57
C ALA A 97 -11.52 4.51 6.50
N ARG A 98 -10.48 3.88 5.94
CA ARG A 98 -9.52 3.13 6.75
C ARG A 98 -8.73 4.04 7.67
N LEU A 99 -8.27 5.18 7.15
CA LEU A 99 -7.50 6.13 7.94
C LEU A 99 -8.32 6.64 9.13
N LYS A 100 -9.60 6.92 8.89
CA LYS A 100 -10.49 7.37 9.96
C LYS A 100 -10.60 6.31 11.06
N ARG A 101 -10.71 5.04 10.68
CA ARG A 101 -10.77 3.95 11.66
C ARG A 101 -9.47 3.81 12.44
N LEU A 102 -8.35 3.90 11.75
CA LEU A 102 -7.05 3.80 12.42
C LEU A 102 -6.85 4.92 13.43
N ARG A 103 -7.28 6.12 13.10
CA ARG A 103 -7.16 7.26 14.01
C ARG A 103 -8.03 7.12 15.24
N ARG A 104 -9.16 6.45 15.13
CA ARG A 104 -9.99 6.15 16.29
C ARG A 104 -9.35 5.12 17.20
N GLN A 105 -8.72 4.10 16.60
CA GLN A 105 -8.12 3.01 17.36
C GLN A 105 -6.79 3.42 17.97
N SER A 106 -6.08 4.31 17.32
CA SER A 106 -4.77 4.77 17.76
C SER A 106 -4.72 6.28 17.64
N PRO A 107 -5.37 6.99 18.57
CA PRO A 107 -5.40 8.45 18.47
C PRO A 107 -4.00 9.03 18.44
N PRO A 108 -3.77 10.03 17.59
CA PRO A 108 -2.47 10.66 17.51
C PRO A 108 -2.10 11.26 18.85
N GLY A 109 -0.91 11.03 19.25
CA GLY A 109 -0.41 11.60 20.44
C GLY A 109 -1.10 11.10 21.64
N GLY A 110 -2.20 10.55 21.43
CA GLY A 110 -2.94 10.06 22.54
C GLY A 110 -2.29 9.01 23.13
N SER A 111 -1.69 8.56 22.34
CA SER A 111 -0.93 7.82 22.92
C SER A 111 -0.40 8.62 23.96
N SER A 112 -0.35 9.49 23.95
CA SER A 112 0.16 10.12 24.91
C SER A 112 -0.65 11.06 25.46
N ASN A 113 -0.94 11.23 25.40
CA ASN A 113 -1.38 12.09 25.85
C ASN A 113 -2.07 12.19 26.57
N PRO A 114 -1.84 12.64 26.97
CA PRO A 114 -2.22 12.91 27.65
C PRO A 114 -2.87 13.34 27.98
N ASP A 115 -2.99 13.49 28.02
CA ASP A 115 -3.17 13.96 28.29
C ASP A 115 -3.20 14.00 28.66
#